data_f47f4f1cb3bb5ce71eb23df4bc3f7402
#
_entry.id   f47f4f1cb3bb5ce71eb23df4bc3f7402
#
_cell.length_a   1.000
_cell.length_b   1.000
_cell.length_c   1.000
_cell.angle_alpha   90.00
_cell.angle_beta   90.00
_cell.angle_gamma   90.00
#
_symmetry.space_group_name_H-M   'P 1'
#
loop_
_entity.id
_entity.type
_entity.pdbx_description
1 polymer ?
#
loop_
_entity_poly.entity_id
_entity_poly.type
_entity_poly.pdbx_seq_one_letter_code
_entity_poly.pdbx_strand_id
1 'polypeptide(L)'
;MKIATILPIFLVAALPAVAQDWPDRTQLPIPPPPFKGKIGRITKESVKDFPKAVEAPGNAPNILLILTDDVGFGASSTFGGPIPTPTMDRLAKNGLRYNQFHTTALCSPTRAALLTGRNHHSAATGVIMEAGTGFPGYNTLAPKTAGTFAEILKQNGYNTSWYGKNHNVPDWQSSAAGPFDLWPTGLGFEYFYGFIGGDTSQWNPAITEGTKPIEPPHDAKDYFFDKDMADRTIHWIRMQHATAPDKPFLAYYAPGTAHAPHHAPKEWIAKFKGKFDQGWDRVREETFARQKAAGLVPADARLTERSAGIPSWESLDDDHRKVYAHMM
;
A
#
# COMPACT_ATOMS: atom_id res chain seq x y z
N MET A 1 37.68 36.88 29.67
CA MET A 1 36.34 37.40 29.28
C MET A 1 35.53 36.21 28.77
N LYS A 2 34.63 35.66 29.58
CA LYS A 2 33.79 34.48 29.20
C LYS A 2 32.49 35.02 28.67
N ILE A 3 32.19 34.75 27.39
CA ILE A 3 30.94 35.10 26.75
C ILE A 3 29.95 33.98 27.06
N ALA A 4 28.91 34.30 27.83
CA ALA A 4 27.81 33.41 28.11
C ALA A 4 26.82 33.45 26.93
N THR A 5 26.67 32.36 26.22
CA THR A 5 25.66 32.18 25.15
C THR A 5 24.32 31.88 25.80
N ILE A 6 23.37 32.81 25.74
CA ILE A 6 22.00 32.63 26.17
C ILE A 6 21.24 31.94 25.04
N LEU A 7 20.80 30.72 25.26
CA LEU A 7 19.94 29.96 24.35
C LEU A 7 18.49 30.39 24.58
N PRO A 8 17.73 30.84 23.57
CA PRO A 8 16.34 31.17 23.76
C PRO A 8 15.49 29.90 23.94
N ILE A 9 14.81 29.79 25.09
CA ILE A 9 13.81 28.77 25.34
C ILE A 9 12.53 29.19 24.61
N PHE A 10 12.20 28.50 23.53
CA PHE A 10 10.89 28.62 22.88
C PHE A 10 9.84 27.90 23.76
N LEU A 11 9.01 28.68 24.41
CA LEU A 11 7.81 28.19 25.10
C LEU A 11 6.79 27.85 24.04
N VAL A 12 6.66 26.57 23.69
CA VAL A 12 5.55 26.07 22.84
C VAL A 12 4.30 26.09 23.71
N ALA A 13 3.44 27.09 23.49
CA ALA A 13 2.11 27.11 24.11
C ALA A 13 1.32 25.92 23.55
N ALA A 14 1.07 24.91 24.37
CA ALA A 14 0.15 23.84 24.06
C ALA A 14 -1.25 24.44 23.97
N LEU A 15 -1.79 24.51 22.74
CA LEU A 15 -3.23 24.78 22.55
C LEU A 15 -4.00 23.66 23.26
N PRO A 16 -5.07 23.98 24.02
CA PRO A 16 -5.90 22.94 24.60
C PRO A 16 -6.49 22.11 23.49
N ALA A 17 -6.14 20.82 23.45
CA ALA A 17 -6.82 19.86 22.62
C ALA A 17 -8.29 19.89 23.06
N VAL A 18 -9.18 20.30 22.17
CA VAL A 18 -10.62 20.14 22.38
C VAL A 18 -10.81 18.63 22.48
N ALA A 19 -11.10 18.15 23.68
CA ALA A 19 -11.41 16.75 23.87
C ALA A 19 -12.67 16.45 23.05
N GLN A 20 -12.49 15.72 21.96
CA GLN A 20 -13.59 15.20 21.19
C GLN A 20 -14.20 14.10 22.07
N ASP A 21 -15.46 14.25 22.47
CA ASP A 21 -16.19 13.23 23.24
C ASP A 21 -16.36 11.97 22.37
N TRP A 22 -15.34 11.13 22.36
CA TRP A 22 -15.40 9.82 21.73
C TRP A 22 -16.28 8.89 22.56
N PRO A 23 -17.15 8.08 21.92
CA PRO A 23 -17.94 7.10 22.65
C PRO A 23 -17.00 6.11 23.37
N ASP A 24 -17.34 5.72 24.59
CA ASP A 24 -16.63 4.69 25.31
C ASP A 24 -16.73 3.35 24.58
N ARG A 25 -15.62 2.90 24.00
CA ARG A 25 -15.53 1.65 23.21
C ARG A 25 -15.10 0.46 24.06
N THR A 26 -14.92 0.63 25.35
CA THR A 26 -14.60 -0.46 26.26
C THR A 26 -15.82 -1.33 26.61
N GLN A 27 -17.02 -0.81 26.32
CA GLN A 27 -18.30 -1.52 26.53
C GLN A 27 -18.97 -1.80 25.18
N LEU A 28 -19.38 -3.04 24.95
CA LEU A 28 -20.14 -3.46 23.76
C LEU A 28 -21.48 -4.07 24.19
N PRO A 29 -22.59 -3.77 23.49
CA PRO A 29 -22.70 -2.81 22.39
C PRO A 29 -22.52 -1.36 22.86
N ILE A 30 -21.91 -0.54 21.99
CA ILE A 30 -21.72 0.90 22.30
C ILE A 30 -23.11 1.54 22.39
N PRO A 31 -23.48 2.15 23.53
CA PRO A 31 -24.79 2.78 23.67
C PRO A 31 -24.93 3.96 22.70
N PRO A 32 -26.12 4.19 22.14
CA PRO A 32 -26.34 5.38 21.32
C PRO A 32 -26.15 6.65 22.17
N PRO A 33 -25.72 7.76 21.57
CA PRO A 33 -25.61 9.03 22.28
C PRO A 33 -26.99 9.42 22.82
N PRO A 34 -27.06 10.01 24.01
CA PRO A 34 -28.33 10.45 24.59
C PRO A 34 -29.01 11.50 23.70
N PHE A 35 -30.31 11.36 23.49
CA PHE A 35 -31.10 12.33 22.75
C PHE A 35 -31.08 13.70 23.46
N LYS A 36 -30.62 14.71 22.75
CA LYS A 36 -30.52 16.11 23.24
C LYS A 36 -31.62 17.05 22.66
N GLY A 37 -32.50 16.50 21.84
CA GLY A 37 -33.60 17.22 21.24
C GLY A 37 -34.78 17.46 22.21
N LYS A 38 -35.91 17.86 21.68
CA LYS A 38 -37.16 18.06 22.43
C LYS A 38 -38.28 17.29 21.75
N ILE A 39 -39.01 16.49 22.51
CA ILE A 39 -40.23 15.82 22.08
C ILE A 39 -41.40 16.63 22.55
N GLY A 40 -42.10 17.32 21.63
CA GLY A 40 -43.31 18.06 21.87
C GLY A 40 -44.57 17.23 21.53
N ARG A 41 -45.74 17.74 21.80
CA ARG A 41 -47.01 17.08 21.46
C ARG A 41 -47.27 17.06 19.95
N ILE A 42 -46.68 17.99 19.22
CA ILE A 42 -46.78 18.13 17.77
C ILE A 42 -45.37 18.38 17.18
N THR A 43 -45.20 18.11 15.90
CA THR A 43 -43.91 18.27 15.19
C THR A 43 -43.37 19.70 15.30
N LYS A 44 -44.21 20.71 15.25
CA LYS A 44 -43.83 22.13 15.33
C LYS A 44 -43.20 22.52 16.67
N GLU A 45 -43.50 21.79 17.73
CA GLU A 45 -42.95 22.01 19.08
C GLU A 45 -41.74 21.12 19.37
N SER A 46 -41.46 20.21 18.46
CA SER A 46 -40.37 19.23 18.60
C SER A 46 -39.07 19.75 17.96
N VAL A 47 -37.96 19.43 18.60
CA VAL A 47 -36.62 19.73 18.09
C VAL A 47 -35.92 18.41 17.85
N LYS A 48 -35.59 18.12 16.59
CA LYS A 48 -34.86 16.93 16.20
C LYS A 48 -33.42 17.01 16.65
N ASP A 49 -32.85 15.87 16.99
CA ASP A 49 -31.43 15.69 17.33
C ASP A 49 -30.89 14.46 16.60
N PHE A 50 -30.20 14.73 15.51
CA PHE A 50 -29.50 13.64 14.76
C PHE A 50 -28.06 13.52 15.26
N PRO A 51 -27.56 12.29 15.45
CA PRO A 51 -26.14 12.09 15.70
C PRO A 51 -25.31 12.79 14.60
N LYS A 52 -24.33 13.57 15.02
CA LYS A 52 -23.40 14.18 14.04
C LYS A 52 -22.56 13.09 13.38
N ALA A 53 -22.49 13.12 12.07
CA ALA A 53 -21.54 12.30 11.33
C ALA A 53 -20.10 12.71 11.72
N VAL A 54 -19.20 11.74 11.69
CA VAL A 54 -17.77 12.05 11.83
C VAL A 54 -17.31 12.71 10.54
N GLU A 55 -16.74 13.89 10.66
CA GLU A 55 -16.24 14.68 9.54
C GLU A 55 -14.72 14.85 9.69
N ALA A 56 -14.00 14.77 8.58
CA ALA A 56 -12.59 15.09 8.54
C ALA A 56 -12.39 16.62 8.66
N PRO A 57 -11.21 17.08 9.13
CA PRO A 57 -10.88 18.52 9.07
C PRO A 57 -11.05 19.07 7.64
N GLY A 58 -11.53 20.29 7.51
CA GLY A 58 -11.88 20.88 6.21
C GLY A 58 -10.74 21.05 5.20
N ASN A 59 -9.49 20.86 5.62
CA ASN A 59 -8.30 20.85 4.77
C ASN A 59 -7.60 19.48 4.72
N ALA A 60 -8.27 18.43 5.14
CA ALA A 60 -7.71 17.08 5.13
C ALA A 60 -7.42 16.63 3.67
N PRO A 61 -6.17 16.19 3.36
CA PRO A 61 -5.80 15.83 2.00
C PRO A 61 -6.38 14.48 1.59
N ASN A 62 -6.62 14.30 0.31
CA ASN A 62 -6.79 12.99 -0.27
C ASN A 62 -5.47 12.20 -0.22
N ILE A 63 -5.55 10.88 -0.01
CA ILE A 63 -4.40 10.00 0.09
C ILE A 63 -4.50 8.93 -0.99
N LEU A 64 -3.52 8.91 -1.90
CA LEU A 64 -3.30 7.79 -2.83
C LEU A 64 -1.98 7.12 -2.43
N LEU A 65 -2.07 5.94 -1.87
CA LEU A 65 -0.92 5.11 -1.51
C LEU A 65 -0.72 4.03 -2.58
N ILE A 66 0.44 4.02 -3.22
CA ILE A 66 0.80 3.02 -4.23
C ILE A 66 1.94 2.18 -3.69
N LEU A 67 1.75 0.86 -3.64
CA LEU A 67 2.75 -0.12 -3.23
C LEU A 67 2.96 -1.13 -4.36
N THR A 68 4.07 -1.00 -5.09
CA THR A 68 4.49 -1.98 -6.09
C THR A 68 5.07 -3.23 -5.43
N ASP A 69 4.95 -4.38 -6.08
CA ASP A 69 5.36 -5.68 -5.53
C ASP A 69 6.68 -6.14 -6.17
N ASP A 70 7.63 -6.58 -5.36
CA ASP A 70 8.97 -7.02 -5.76
C ASP A 70 9.76 -6.02 -6.63
N VAL A 71 9.53 -4.72 -6.41
CA VAL A 71 10.27 -3.65 -7.11
C VAL A 71 11.35 -3.08 -6.20
N GLY A 72 12.58 -3.43 -6.48
CA GLY A 72 13.74 -2.98 -5.71
C GLY A 72 14.09 -1.50 -5.94
N PHE A 73 14.88 -0.94 -5.01
CA PHE A 73 15.35 0.45 -5.04
C PHE A 73 16.02 0.85 -6.37
N GLY A 74 16.75 -0.09 -6.98
CA GLY A 74 17.46 0.16 -8.24
C GLY A 74 16.66 -0.12 -9.52
N ALA A 75 15.34 -0.37 -9.46
CA ALA A 75 14.55 -0.69 -10.64
C ALA A 75 14.04 0.57 -11.38
N SER A 76 13.41 1.49 -10.65
CA SER A 76 12.80 2.71 -11.18
C SER A 76 13.83 3.76 -11.61
N SER A 77 13.57 4.45 -12.73
CA SER A 77 14.37 5.63 -13.17
C SER A 77 14.45 6.71 -12.11
N THR A 78 13.44 6.88 -11.29
CA THR A 78 13.38 7.83 -10.17
C THR A 78 14.52 7.62 -9.16
N PHE A 79 14.99 6.38 -9.04
CA PHE A 79 16.12 5.99 -8.18
C PHE A 79 17.33 5.48 -8.97
N GLY A 80 17.50 5.97 -10.21
CA GLY A 80 18.66 5.64 -11.05
C GLY A 80 18.55 4.30 -11.78
N GLY A 81 17.44 3.60 -11.67
CA GLY A 81 17.19 2.30 -12.31
C GLY A 81 17.03 2.38 -13.83
N PRO A 82 17.01 1.23 -14.49
CA PRO A 82 16.90 1.14 -15.95
C PRO A 82 15.46 1.28 -16.46
N ILE A 83 14.45 1.16 -15.59
CA ILE A 83 13.05 1.16 -15.99
C ILE A 83 12.49 2.58 -15.98
N PRO A 84 12.05 3.12 -17.13
CA PRO A 84 11.43 4.45 -17.19
C PRO A 84 10.12 4.47 -16.38
N THR A 85 10.05 5.33 -15.38
CA THR A 85 8.87 5.53 -14.53
C THR A 85 8.46 7.01 -14.51
N PRO A 86 7.97 7.56 -15.64
CA PRO A 86 7.79 9.00 -15.81
C PRO A 86 6.81 9.64 -14.81
N THR A 87 5.83 8.88 -14.34
CA THR A 87 4.90 9.36 -13.31
C THR A 87 5.59 9.49 -11.95
N MET A 88 6.41 8.51 -11.56
CA MET A 88 7.20 8.59 -10.32
C MET A 88 8.24 9.71 -10.41
N ASP A 89 8.88 9.89 -11.57
CA ASP A 89 9.83 11.00 -11.82
C ASP A 89 9.15 12.37 -11.65
N ARG A 90 7.93 12.52 -12.17
CA ARG A 90 7.12 13.74 -11.99
C ARG A 90 6.74 13.99 -10.53
N LEU A 91 6.35 12.94 -9.80
CA LEU A 91 6.04 13.03 -8.36
C LEU A 91 7.29 13.42 -7.57
N ALA A 92 8.42 12.77 -7.83
CA ALA A 92 9.70 13.06 -7.17
C ALA A 92 10.19 14.48 -7.42
N LYS A 93 9.93 15.04 -8.61
CA LYS A 93 10.28 16.44 -8.97
C LYS A 93 9.46 17.47 -8.18
N ASN A 94 8.22 17.14 -7.82
CA ASN A 94 7.29 18.05 -7.15
C ASN A 94 7.05 17.71 -5.66
N GLY A 95 7.74 16.70 -5.13
CA GLY A 95 7.58 16.22 -3.77
C GLY A 95 8.88 15.77 -3.14
N LEU A 96 8.79 14.88 -2.19
CA LEU A 96 9.94 14.31 -1.48
C LEU A 96 10.32 12.94 -2.07
N ARG A 97 11.61 12.67 -2.07
CA ARG A 97 12.18 11.38 -2.47
C ARG A 97 13.05 10.84 -1.32
N TYR A 98 12.59 9.76 -0.71
CA TYR A 98 13.31 9.11 0.39
C TYR A 98 14.27 8.06 -0.16
N ASN A 99 15.55 8.17 0.14
CA ASN A 99 16.59 7.21 -0.26
C ASN A 99 17.04 6.28 0.88
N GLN A 100 16.43 6.40 2.07
CA GLN A 100 16.65 5.54 3.23
C GLN A 100 15.32 5.00 3.75
N PHE A 101 14.46 4.54 2.85
CA PHE A 101 13.20 3.88 3.19
C PHE A 101 13.39 2.37 3.13
N HIS A 102 13.18 1.71 4.27
CA HIS A 102 13.40 0.27 4.41
C HIS A 102 12.09 -0.47 4.59
N THR A 103 11.99 -1.63 3.97
CA THR A 103 10.90 -2.59 4.13
C THR A 103 11.44 -3.88 4.76
N THR A 104 10.56 -4.83 5.07
CA THR A 104 11.00 -6.20 5.37
C THR A 104 11.40 -6.92 4.07
N ALA A 105 12.00 -8.10 4.20
CA ALA A 105 12.41 -8.90 3.05
C ALA A 105 11.24 -9.62 2.34
N LEU A 106 10.03 -9.59 2.90
CA LEU A 106 8.87 -10.34 2.43
C LEU A 106 7.62 -9.45 2.31
N CYS A 107 6.71 -9.85 1.41
CA CYS A 107 5.48 -9.09 1.10
C CYS A 107 4.51 -9.01 2.28
N SER A 108 4.05 -10.11 2.87
CA SER A 108 3.09 -10.10 3.99
C SER A 108 3.60 -9.32 5.20
N PRO A 109 4.85 -9.52 5.69
CA PRO A 109 5.41 -8.73 6.78
C PRO A 109 5.49 -7.24 6.48
N THR A 110 5.91 -6.86 5.27
CA THR A 110 5.96 -5.45 4.84
C THR A 110 4.56 -4.83 4.83
N ARG A 111 3.57 -5.54 4.28
CA ARG A 111 2.17 -5.07 4.21
C ARG A 111 1.56 -4.94 5.60
N ALA A 112 1.78 -5.90 6.50
CA ALA A 112 1.33 -5.83 7.88
C ALA A 112 1.95 -4.63 8.62
N ALA A 113 3.25 -4.40 8.46
CA ALA A 113 3.93 -3.25 9.05
C ALA A 113 3.40 -1.92 8.49
N LEU A 114 3.17 -1.84 7.18
CA LEU A 114 2.60 -0.67 6.52
C LEU A 114 1.18 -0.38 7.03
N LEU A 115 0.31 -1.39 7.04
CA LEU A 115 -1.09 -1.25 7.46
C LEU A 115 -1.22 -0.78 8.91
N THR A 116 -0.37 -1.25 9.81
CA THR A 116 -0.51 -1.05 11.25
C THR A 116 0.43 0.01 11.84
N GLY A 117 1.45 0.43 11.09
CA GLY A 117 2.52 1.28 11.62
C GLY A 117 3.36 0.61 12.71
N ARG A 118 3.32 -0.72 12.83
CA ARG A 118 3.99 -1.51 13.86
C ARG A 118 5.02 -2.45 13.27
N ASN A 119 5.95 -2.91 14.08
CA ASN A 119 6.81 -4.01 13.69
C ASN A 119 5.94 -5.22 13.29
N HIS A 120 6.31 -5.87 12.19
CA HIS A 120 5.54 -6.98 11.63
C HIS A 120 5.37 -8.17 12.58
N HIS A 121 6.34 -8.47 13.46
CA HIS A 121 6.17 -9.48 14.50
C HIS A 121 5.12 -9.05 15.54
N SER A 122 5.05 -7.77 15.89
CA SER A 122 4.00 -7.23 16.77
C SER A 122 2.62 -7.26 16.14
N ALA A 123 2.57 -7.26 14.77
CA ALA A 123 1.38 -7.50 13.98
C ALA A 123 1.15 -8.99 13.66
N ALA A 124 1.84 -9.89 14.36
CA ALA A 124 1.73 -11.35 14.21
C ALA A 124 2.13 -11.90 12.82
N THR A 125 2.83 -11.10 12.01
CA THR A 125 3.17 -11.42 10.61
C THR A 125 4.69 -11.46 10.41
N GLY A 126 5.39 -12.30 11.18
CA GLY A 126 6.84 -12.50 11.06
C GLY A 126 7.25 -13.29 9.80
N VAL A 127 6.28 -13.85 9.06
CA VAL A 127 6.46 -14.69 7.86
C VAL A 127 5.29 -14.43 6.90
N ILE A 128 5.35 -14.94 5.67
CA ILE A 128 4.22 -14.90 4.72
C ILE A 128 3.03 -15.72 5.22
N MET A 129 1.83 -15.41 4.73
CA MET A 129 0.59 -16.01 5.24
C MET A 129 0.55 -17.52 5.12
N GLU A 130 1.10 -18.07 4.03
CA GLU A 130 1.14 -19.50 3.73
C GLU A 130 2.09 -20.29 4.65
N ALA A 131 3.06 -19.61 5.26
CA ALA A 131 4.04 -20.20 6.17
C ALA A 131 3.77 -19.87 7.64
N GLY A 132 2.54 -19.43 7.96
CA GLY A 132 2.11 -19.13 9.32
C GLY A 132 2.27 -20.33 10.27
N THR A 133 2.73 -20.06 11.48
CA THR A 133 2.93 -21.07 12.53
C THR A 133 2.06 -20.73 13.74
N GLY A 134 1.92 -21.66 14.71
CA GLY A 134 1.16 -21.41 15.95
C GLY A 134 1.89 -20.57 16.99
N PHE A 135 3.05 -19.98 16.67
CA PHE A 135 3.85 -19.25 17.64
C PHE A 135 3.57 -17.74 17.65
N PRO A 136 3.75 -17.06 18.79
CA PRO A 136 3.60 -15.61 18.89
C PRO A 136 4.47 -14.88 17.87
N GLY A 137 3.90 -13.86 17.21
CA GLY A 137 4.58 -13.09 16.17
C GLY A 137 4.59 -13.74 14.76
N TYR A 138 4.19 -15.01 14.64
CA TYR A 138 4.22 -15.79 13.39
C TYR A 138 2.89 -16.51 13.08
N ASN A 139 1.86 -16.28 13.87
CA ASN A 139 0.58 -16.98 13.70
C ASN A 139 -0.34 -16.32 12.67
N THR A 140 0.09 -15.26 12.01
CA THR A 140 -0.62 -14.52 10.96
C THR A 140 -1.98 -13.92 11.36
N LEU A 141 -2.32 -13.96 12.64
CA LEU A 141 -3.55 -13.40 13.19
C LEU A 141 -3.27 -12.01 13.76
N ALA A 142 -3.31 -10.99 12.90
CA ALA A 142 -3.11 -9.61 13.34
C ALA A 142 -4.08 -9.25 14.48
N PRO A 143 -3.58 -8.83 15.66
CA PRO A 143 -4.44 -8.55 16.79
C PRO A 143 -5.28 -7.27 16.52
N LYS A 144 -6.53 -7.24 16.97
CA LYS A 144 -7.41 -6.05 16.83
C LYS A 144 -6.84 -4.79 17.49
N THR A 145 -5.91 -4.94 18.44
CA THR A 145 -5.17 -3.83 19.04
C THR A 145 -4.13 -3.20 18.12
N ALA A 146 -3.79 -3.86 17.01
CA ALA A 146 -2.99 -3.28 15.93
C ALA A 146 -3.92 -2.61 14.92
N GLY A 147 -4.50 -1.46 15.29
CA GLY A 147 -5.38 -0.71 14.41
C GLY A 147 -4.68 -0.33 13.10
N THR A 148 -5.37 -0.51 11.98
CA THR A 148 -4.85 -0.15 10.66
C THR A 148 -5.00 1.35 10.40
N PHE A 149 -4.17 1.90 9.52
CA PHE A 149 -4.34 3.29 9.07
C PHE A 149 -5.69 3.53 8.41
N ALA A 150 -6.25 2.51 7.73
CA ALA A 150 -7.56 2.62 7.10
C ALA A 150 -8.68 2.76 8.13
N GLU A 151 -8.68 1.93 9.17
CA GLU A 151 -9.66 2.04 10.26
C GLU A 151 -9.54 3.38 10.99
N ILE A 152 -8.31 3.85 11.25
CA ILE A 152 -8.07 5.15 11.87
C ILE A 152 -8.61 6.28 10.99
N LEU A 153 -8.30 6.29 9.70
CA LEU A 153 -8.77 7.33 8.77
C LEU A 153 -10.28 7.29 8.60
N LYS A 154 -10.89 6.11 8.48
CA LYS A 154 -12.34 5.94 8.43
C LYS A 154 -13.02 6.53 9.66
N GLN A 155 -12.47 6.27 10.86
CA GLN A 155 -12.96 6.84 12.11
C GLN A 155 -12.73 8.36 12.21
N ASN A 156 -11.92 8.93 11.33
CA ASN A 156 -11.67 10.37 11.20
C ASN A 156 -12.29 10.98 9.93
N GLY A 157 -13.34 10.35 9.40
CA GLY A 157 -14.18 10.93 8.34
C GLY A 157 -13.69 10.71 6.91
N TYR A 158 -12.70 9.86 6.67
CA TYR A 158 -12.26 9.47 5.32
C TYR A 158 -13.14 8.37 4.72
N ASN A 159 -13.31 8.38 3.40
CA ASN A 159 -13.68 7.19 2.65
C ASN A 159 -12.41 6.35 2.37
N THR A 160 -12.51 5.03 2.44
CA THR A 160 -11.34 4.16 2.37
C THR A 160 -11.54 3.03 1.36
N SER A 161 -10.55 2.82 0.49
CA SER A 161 -10.59 1.76 -0.51
C SER A 161 -9.22 1.10 -0.71
N TRP A 162 -9.25 -0.18 -1.11
CA TRP A 162 -8.06 -0.96 -1.41
C TRP A 162 -8.22 -1.69 -2.75
N TYR A 163 -7.17 -1.65 -3.59
CA TYR A 163 -7.14 -2.30 -4.89
C TYR A 163 -5.90 -3.18 -5.01
N GLY A 164 -6.07 -4.42 -5.45
CA GLY A 164 -4.99 -5.35 -5.77
C GLY A 164 -4.66 -6.33 -4.68
N LYS A 165 -3.36 -6.60 -4.50
CA LYS A 165 -2.83 -7.63 -3.61
C LYS A 165 -3.12 -7.33 -2.15
N ASN A 166 -3.72 -8.30 -1.46
CA ASN A 166 -3.90 -8.27 -0.01
C ASN A 166 -2.72 -8.93 0.73
N HIS A 167 -2.58 -10.22 0.64
CA HIS A 167 -1.55 -11.07 1.25
C HIS A 167 -1.37 -10.87 2.77
N ASN A 168 -2.46 -10.52 3.48
CA ASN A 168 -2.52 -10.38 4.94
C ASN A 168 -3.72 -11.09 5.57
N VAL A 169 -4.49 -11.85 4.81
CA VAL A 169 -5.48 -12.78 5.33
C VAL A 169 -4.78 -14.10 5.62
N PRO A 170 -4.95 -14.70 6.82
CA PRO A 170 -4.44 -16.04 7.10
C PRO A 170 -4.93 -17.04 6.06
N ASP A 171 -4.06 -17.94 5.59
CA ASP A 171 -4.36 -18.86 4.49
C ASP A 171 -5.64 -19.66 4.72
N TRP A 172 -5.84 -20.17 5.95
CA TRP A 172 -7.05 -20.93 6.33
C TRP A 172 -8.32 -20.07 6.50
N GLN A 173 -8.23 -18.74 6.36
CA GLN A 173 -9.36 -17.80 6.40
C GLN A 173 -9.61 -17.13 5.04
N SER A 174 -8.92 -17.55 3.99
CA SER A 174 -8.97 -16.93 2.66
C SER A 174 -10.17 -17.35 1.81
N SER A 175 -11.01 -18.27 2.30
CA SER A 175 -12.19 -18.72 1.55
C SER A 175 -13.37 -17.76 1.65
N ALA A 176 -14.33 -17.90 0.71
CA ALA A 176 -15.58 -17.13 0.71
C ALA A 176 -16.47 -17.34 1.95
N ALA A 177 -16.14 -18.29 2.82
CA ALA A 177 -16.83 -18.55 4.09
C ALA A 177 -16.27 -17.70 5.24
N GLY A 178 -15.16 -16.98 5.03
CA GLY A 178 -14.50 -16.20 6.07
C GLY A 178 -13.79 -17.06 7.15
N PRO A 179 -13.59 -16.49 8.35
CA PRO A 179 -14.10 -15.22 8.86
C PRO A 179 -13.48 -13.99 8.14
N PHE A 180 -14.21 -12.88 8.10
CA PHE A 180 -13.82 -11.69 7.33
C PHE A 180 -13.17 -10.58 8.17
N ASP A 181 -12.91 -10.84 9.46
CA ASP A 181 -12.33 -9.82 10.37
C ASP A 181 -10.96 -9.31 9.93
N LEU A 182 -10.15 -10.17 9.29
CA LEU A 182 -8.82 -9.85 8.80
C LEU A 182 -8.78 -9.59 7.29
N TRP A 183 -9.94 -9.58 6.62
CA TRP A 183 -10.06 -9.16 5.24
C TRP A 183 -10.01 -7.62 5.13
N PRO A 184 -9.74 -7.06 3.96
CA PRO A 184 -9.67 -5.60 3.80
C PRO A 184 -10.87 -4.86 4.41
N THR A 185 -12.09 -5.39 4.21
CA THR A 185 -13.32 -4.80 4.75
C THR A 185 -13.40 -4.88 6.28
N GLY A 186 -12.84 -5.92 6.89
CA GLY A 186 -12.71 -6.05 8.34
C GLY A 186 -11.58 -5.20 8.95
N LEU A 187 -10.65 -4.74 8.10
CA LEU A 187 -9.51 -3.90 8.46
C LEU A 187 -9.75 -2.41 8.22
N GLY A 188 -11.01 -2.00 7.96
CA GLY A 188 -11.37 -0.59 7.84
C GLY A 188 -11.41 -0.03 6.43
N PHE A 189 -11.22 -0.85 5.39
CA PHE A 189 -11.45 -0.43 4.01
C PHE A 189 -12.91 -0.64 3.62
N GLU A 190 -13.61 0.43 3.28
CA GLU A 190 -15.05 0.38 2.93
C GLU A 190 -15.29 -0.24 1.55
N TYR A 191 -14.26 -0.25 0.69
CA TYR A 191 -14.27 -0.93 -0.61
C TYR A 191 -12.98 -1.70 -0.83
N PHE A 192 -13.10 -2.89 -1.41
CA PHE A 192 -11.98 -3.73 -1.82
C PHE A 192 -12.25 -4.31 -3.21
N TYR A 193 -11.25 -4.26 -4.08
CA TYR A 193 -11.24 -4.93 -5.36
C TYR A 193 -9.83 -5.45 -5.64
N GLY A 194 -9.63 -6.77 -5.62
CA GLY A 194 -8.30 -7.32 -5.74
C GLY A 194 -8.26 -8.84 -5.55
N PHE A 195 -7.15 -9.33 -5.04
CA PHE A 195 -6.96 -10.74 -4.74
C PHE A 195 -6.41 -10.94 -3.32
N ILE A 196 -6.74 -12.07 -2.69
CA ILE A 196 -6.44 -12.32 -1.28
C ILE A 196 -5.04 -12.91 -1.10
N GLY A 197 -4.61 -13.80 -1.98
CA GLY A 197 -3.33 -14.50 -1.89
C GLY A 197 -2.09 -13.67 -2.23
N GLY A 198 -0.96 -14.35 -2.34
CA GLY A 198 0.34 -13.76 -2.61
C GLY A 198 0.57 -13.39 -4.08
N ASP A 199 -0.11 -14.05 -5.01
CA ASP A 199 -0.03 -13.79 -6.44
C ASP A 199 -1.35 -14.12 -7.15
N THR A 200 -1.46 -13.71 -8.39
CA THR A 200 -2.58 -14.08 -9.27
C THR A 200 -2.18 -13.91 -10.74
N SER A 201 -2.88 -14.58 -11.63
CA SER A 201 -2.74 -14.37 -13.07
C SER A 201 -3.22 -12.99 -13.47
N GLN A 202 -2.50 -12.32 -14.38
CA GLN A 202 -2.95 -11.04 -14.96
C GLN A 202 -4.02 -11.23 -16.05
N TRP A 203 -4.11 -12.43 -16.61
CA TRP A 203 -5.05 -12.78 -17.69
C TRP A 203 -6.33 -13.44 -17.19
N ASN A 204 -6.22 -14.18 -16.09
CA ASN A 204 -7.35 -14.86 -15.44
C ASN A 204 -7.16 -14.81 -13.91
N PRO A 205 -7.32 -13.63 -13.30
CA PRO A 205 -7.10 -13.43 -11.87
C PRO A 205 -8.21 -14.03 -11.01
N ALA A 206 -7.85 -14.46 -9.81
CA ALA A 206 -8.82 -14.80 -8.76
C ALA A 206 -9.29 -13.51 -8.06
N ILE A 207 -10.34 -12.88 -8.59
CA ILE A 207 -10.79 -11.56 -8.12
C ILE A 207 -11.76 -11.71 -6.94
N THR A 208 -11.61 -10.81 -5.99
CA THR A 208 -12.56 -10.58 -4.90
C THR A 208 -13.02 -9.13 -4.90
N GLU A 209 -14.32 -8.88 -4.84
CA GLU A 209 -14.91 -7.57 -4.59
C GLU A 209 -15.61 -7.55 -3.22
N GLY A 210 -15.14 -6.69 -2.33
CA GLY A 210 -15.53 -6.74 -0.92
C GLY A 210 -15.09 -8.06 -0.25
N THR A 211 -16.05 -8.97 -0.05
CA THR A 211 -15.82 -10.34 0.45
C THR A 211 -16.31 -11.40 -0.54
N LYS A 212 -16.73 -11.00 -1.72
CA LYS A 212 -17.33 -11.87 -2.73
C LYS A 212 -16.33 -12.18 -3.83
N PRO A 213 -16.01 -13.44 -4.11
CA PRO A 213 -15.32 -13.85 -5.32
C PRO A 213 -16.15 -13.47 -6.56
N ILE A 214 -15.49 -12.93 -7.56
CA ILE A 214 -16.09 -12.59 -8.85
C ILE A 214 -15.22 -13.10 -10.00
N GLU A 215 -15.85 -13.35 -11.13
CA GLU A 215 -15.14 -13.75 -12.33
C GLU A 215 -14.60 -12.51 -13.09
N PRO A 216 -13.42 -12.60 -13.69
CA PRO A 216 -12.94 -11.56 -14.58
C PRO A 216 -13.84 -11.48 -15.83
N PRO A 217 -13.87 -10.35 -16.57
CA PRO A 217 -14.61 -10.23 -17.80
C PRO A 217 -14.10 -11.20 -18.88
N HIS A 218 -14.81 -12.31 -19.13
CA HIS A 218 -14.38 -13.36 -20.07
C HIS A 218 -14.33 -12.95 -21.54
N ASP A 219 -15.07 -11.89 -21.92
CA ASP A 219 -15.21 -11.47 -23.33
C ASP A 219 -14.18 -10.42 -23.79
N ALA A 220 -13.33 -9.96 -22.88
CA ALA A 220 -12.31 -8.96 -23.20
C ALA A 220 -11.06 -9.64 -23.78
N LYS A 221 -10.90 -9.60 -25.10
CA LYS A 221 -9.73 -10.18 -25.82
C LYS A 221 -8.38 -9.70 -25.31
N ASP A 222 -8.34 -8.51 -24.71
CA ASP A 222 -7.13 -7.85 -24.22
C ASP A 222 -7.23 -7.53 -22.73
N TYR A 223 -7.90 -8.41 -21.95
CA TYR A 223 -7.99 -8.23 -20.50
C TYR A 223 -6.61 -8.31 -19.86
N PHE A 224 -6.32 -7.33 -19.02
CA PHE A 224 -5.12 -7.28 -18.20
C PHE A 224 -5.47 -6.70 -16.83
N PHE A 225 -5.22 -7.44 -15.77
CA PHE A 225 -5.77 -7.16 -14.45
C PHE A 225 -5.27 -5.83 -13.86
N ASP A 226 -3.99 -5.49 -13.99
CA ASP A 226 -3.48 -4.21 -13.49
C ASP A 226 -4.15 -3.01 -14.17
N LYS A 227 -4.50 -3.14 -15.47
CA LYS A 227 -5.28 -2.11 -16.16
C LYS A 227 -6.70 -2.01 -15.61
N ASP A 228 -7.37 -3.14 -15.41
CA ASP A 228 -8.73 -3.19 -14.84
C ASP A 228 -8.73 -2.57 -13.42
N MET A 229 -7.78 -2.92 -12.57
CA MET A 229 -7.64 -2.31 -11.24
C MET A 229 -7.43 -0.80 -11.30
N ALA A 230 -6.59 -0.32 -12.23
CA ALA A 230 -6.38 1.11 -12.41
C ALA A 230 -7.67 1.82 -12.84
N ASP A 231 -8.40 1.28 -13.79
CA ASP A 231 -9.68 1.82 -14.26
C ASP A 231 -10.73 1.83 -13.13
N ARG A 232 -10.80 0.77 -12.32
CA ARG A 232 -11.67 0.68 -11.13
C ARG A 232 -11.31 1.72 -10.08
N THR A 233 -10.03 1.90 -9.80
CA THR A 233 -9.54 2.92 -8.86
C THR A 233 -9.90 4.31 -9.32
N ILE A 234 -9.67 4.64 -10.58
CA ILE A 234 -10.01 5.94 -11.19
C ILE A 234 -11.53 6.17 -11.14
N HIS A 235 -12.32 5.15 -11.47
CA HIS A 235 -13.78 5.23 -11.40
C HIS A 235 -14.25 5.53 -9.98
N TRP A 236 -13.75 4.80 -8.99
CA TRP A 236 -14.12 5.00 -7.58
C TRP A 236 -13.75 6.42 -7.10
N ILE A 237 -12.54 6.90 -7.39
CA ILE A 237 -12.11 8.26 -7.03
C ILE A 237 -13.03 9.31 -7.66
N ARG A 238 -13.41 9.15 -8.93
CA ARG A 238 -14.34 10.06 -9.61
C ARG A 238 -15.73 10.04 -8.97
N MET A 239 -16.24 8.87 -8.61
CA MET A 239 -17.51 8.73 -7.91
C MET A 239 -17.49 9.38 -6.53
N GLN A 240 -16.38 9.20 -5.76
CA GLN A 240 -16.20 9.87 -4.47
C GLN A 240 -16.26 11.39 -4.62
N HIS A 241 -15.50 11.92 -5.56
CA HIS A 241 -15.47 13.36 -5.80
C HIS A 241 -16.82 13.91 -6.28
N ALA A 242 -17.55 13.17 -7.10
CA ALA A 242 -18.86 13.59 -7.60
C ALA A 242 -19.96 13.58 -6.53
N THR A 243 -19.90 12.63 -5.58
CA THR A 243 -20.96 12.42 -4.58
C THR A 243 -20.66 13.10 -3.24
N ALA A 244 -19.40 13.26 -2.88
CA ALA A 244 -18.96 13.85 -1.63
C ALA A 244 -17.65 14.63 -1.85
N PRO A 245 -17.69 15.78 -2.55
CA PRO A 245 -16.48 16.51 -2.97
C PRO A 245 -15.62 17.00 -1.80
N ASP A 246 -16.24 17.26 -0.65
CA ASP A 246 -15.57 17.77 0.55
C ASP A 246 -15.09 16.65 1.50
N LYS A 247 -15.46 15.39 1.22
CA LYS A 247 -15.03 14.25 2.03
C LYS A 247 -13.72 13.67 1.47
N PRO A 248 -12.63 13.70 2.25
CA PRO A 248 -11.36 13.15 1.77
C PRO A 248 -11.42 11.63 1.66
N PHE A 249 -10.55 11.08 0.83
CA PHE A 249 -10.45 9.64 0.63
C PHE A 249 -9.03 9.11 0.84
N LEU A 250 -8.96 7.83 1.20
CA LEU A 250 -7.79 6.99 1.10
C LEU A 250 -8.04 5.96 -0.01
N ALA A 251 -7.18 5.93 -1.02
CA ALA A 251 -7.10 4.85 -2.00
C ALA A 251 -5.76 4.15 -1.87
N TYR A 252 -5.76 2.88 -1.47
CA TYR A 252 -4.57 2.03 -1.42
C TYR A 252 -4.53 1.16 -2.67
N TYR A 253 -3.59 1.43 -3.57
CA TYR A 253 -3.38 0.74 -4.83
C TYR A 253 -2.13 -0.13 -4.74
N ALA A 254 -2.30 -1.44 -4.76
CA ALA A 254 -1.26 -2.43 -4.55
C ALA A 254 -1.24 -3.44 -5.70
N PRO A 255 -0.70 -3.10 -6.88
CA PRO A 255 -0.63 -4.03 -8.01
C PRO A 255 0.18 -5.27 -7.64
N GLY A 256 -0.16 -6.41 -8.27
CA GLY A 256 0.61 -7.65 -8.14
C GLY A 256 1.87 -7.70 -8.98
N THR A 257 2.01 -6.84 -9.97
CA THR A 257 3.23 -6.69 -10.77
C THR A 257 4.28 -5.86 -9.99
N ALA A 258 5.58 -6.15 -10.09
CA ALA A 258 6.24 -7.11 -10.98
C ALA A 258 6.50 -8.51 -10.35
N HIS A 259 5.77 -8.92 -9.30
CA HIS A 259 5.87 -10.27 -8.72
C HIS A 259 5.55 -11.36 -9.77
N ALA A 260 6.05 -12.57 -9.57
CA ALA A 260 5.64 -13.73 -10.38
C ALA A 260 4.09 -13.81 -10.43
N PRO A 261 3.53 -14.29 -11.54
CA PRO A 261 4.12 -15.01 -12.67
C PRO A 261 4.73 -14.13 -13.78
N HIS A 262 5.07 -12.87 -13.54
CA HIS A 262 5.74 -11.96 -14.49
C HIS A 262 4.97 -11.75 -15.80
N HIS A 263 3.67 -11.71 -15.73
CA HIS A 263 2.80 -11.48 -16.88
C HIS A 263 2.88 -10.01 -17.32
N ALA A 264 3.13 -9.78 -18.60
CA ALA A 264 3.05 -8.46 -19.23
C ALA A 264 2.46 -8.55 -20.63
N PRO A 265 1.71 -7.55 -21.09
CA PRO A 265 1.22 -7.48 -22.46
C PRO A 265 2.38 -7.46 -23.47
N LYS A 266 2.21 -8.12 -24.61
CA LYS A 266 3.25 -8.29 -25.63
C LYS A 266 3.85 -6.97 -26.11
N GLU A 267 3.04 -5.93 -26.22
CA GLU A 267 3.46 -4.60 -26.60
C GLU A 267 4.36 -3.92 -25.54
N TRP A 268 4.23 -4.26 -24.28
CA TRP A 268 5.12 -3.80 -23.23
C TRP A 268 6.44 -4.55 -23.27
N ILE A 269 6.43 -5.86 -23.42
CA ILE A 269 7.64 -6.69 -23.60
C ILE A 269 8.44 -6.19 -24.80
N ALA A 270 7.77 -5.90 -25.93
CA ALA A 270 8.42 -5.42 -27.13
C ALA A 270 9.19 -4.09 -26.95
N LYS A 271 8.75 -3.21 -26.04
CA LYS A 271 9.42 -1.93 -25.75
C LYS A 271 10.81 -2.13 -25.11
N PHE A 272 11.03 -3.26 -24.44
CA PHE A 272 12.28 -3.56 -23.72
C PHE A 272 13.16 -4.55 -24.46
N LYS A 273 12.77 -5.07 -25.61
CA LYS A 273 13.57 -6.00 -26.38
C LYS A 273 14.97 -5.46 -26.64
N GLY A 274 15.98 -6.23 -26.28
CA GLY A 274 17.39 -5.89 -26.44
C GLY A 274 17.97 -4.88 -25.43
N LYS A 275 17.16 -4.39 -24.50
CA LYS A 275 17.61 -3.39 -23.53
C LYS A 275 18.44 -3.95 -22.38
N PHE A 276 18.43 -5.26 -22.21
CA PHE A 276 19.11 -5.97 -21.14
C PHE A 276 20.10 -7.02 -21.66
N ASP A 277 20.43 -7.02 -22.96
CA ASP A 277 21.37 -7.97 -23.56
C ASP A 277 22.77 -7.87 -22.97
N GLN A 278 23.13 -6.71 -22.37
CA GLN A 278 24.40 -6.54 -21.64
C GLN A 278 24.42 -7.25 -20.28
N GLY A 279 23.28 -7.77 -19.81
CA GLY A 279 23.14 -8.58 -18.61
C GLY A 279 23.20 -7.81 -17.29
N TRP A 280 22.89 -8.53 -16.22
CA TRP A 280 22.69 -7.97 -14.89
C TRP A 280 23.94 -7.34 -14.26
N ASP A 281 25.16 -7.86 -14.52
CA ASP A 281 26.37 -7.27 -13.97
C ASP A 281 26.55 -5.84 -14.48
N ARG A 282 26.39 -5.64 -15.80
CA ARG A 282 26.51 -4.33 -16.42
C ARG A 282 25.37 -3.39 -16.05
N VAL A 283 24.15 -3.89 -16.05
CA VAL A 283 22.96 -3.10 -15.61
C VAL A 283 23.13 -2.61 -14.17
N ARG A 284 23.67 -3.46 -13.30
CA ARG A 284 23.94 -3.12 -11.90
C ARG A 284 25.01 -2.03 -11.75
N GLU A 285 26.11 -2.11 -12.48
CA GLU A 285 27.17 -1.10 -12.51
C GLU A 285 26.64 0.25 -13.00
N GLU A 286 25.91 0.27 -14.11
CA GLU A 286 25.34 1.46 -14.71
C GLU A 286 24.28 2.11 -13.81
N THR A 287 23.46 1.30 -13.15
CA THR A 287 22.49 1.78 -12.17
C THR A 287 23.19 2.44 -11.00
N PHE A 288 24.23 1.81 -10.45
CA PHE A 288 25.00 2.37 -9.35
C PHE A 288 25.70 3.69 -9.74
N ALA A 289 26.25 3.76 -10.94
CA ALA A 289 26.84 5.00 -11.45
C ALA A 289 25.83 6.13 -11.54
N ARG A 290 24.60 5.85 -12.05
CA ARG A 290 23.50 6.82 -12.08
C ARG A 290 23.06 7.25 -10.69
N GLN A 291 22.99 6.32 -9.73
CA GLN A 291 22.63 6.60 -8.35
C GLN A 291 23.65 7.53 -7.67
N LYS A 292 24.94 7.31 -7.89
CA LYS A 292 26.00 8.22 -7.40
C LYS A 292 25.90 9.60 -8.03
N ALA A 293 25.74 9.69 -9.34
CA ALA A 293 25.62 10.94 -10.07
C ALA A 293 24.39 11.75 -9.62
N ALA A 294 23.31 11.09 -9.25
CA ALA A 294 22.08 11.70 -8.75
C ALA A 294 22.08 11.98 -7.23
N GLY A 295 23.17 11.68 -6.50
CA GLY A 295 23.27 11.83 -5.05
C GLY A 295 22.31 10.95 -4.26
N LEU A 296 21.87 9.82 -4.83
CA LEU A 296 20.96 8.88 -4.18
C LEU A 296 21.66 7.95 -3.19
N VAL A 297 22.96 7.74 -3.43
CA VAL A 297 23.87 7.02 -2.53
C VAL A 297 25.07 7.92 -2.23
N PRO A 298 25.77 7.71 -1.10
CA PRO A 298 26.99 8.48 -0.78
C PRO A 298 28.04 8.42 -1.90
N ALA A 299 28.79 9.51 -2.07
CA ALA A 299 29.81 9.59 -3.12
C ALA A 299 30.94 8.56 -2.94
N ASP A 300 31.24 8.20 -1.71
CA ASP A 300 32.23 7.20 -1.32
C ASP A 300 31.67 5.78 -1.25
N ALA A 301 30.35 5.58 -1.49
CA ALA A 301 29.74 4.26 -1.52
C ALA A 301 30.45 3.36 -2.55
N ARG A 302 30.60 2.10 -2.18
CA ARG A 302 31.18 1.07 -3.04
C ARG A 302 30.10 0.08 -3.44
N LEU A 303 30.09 -0.30 -4.71
CA LEU A 303 29.22 -1.38 -5.17
C LEU A 303 29.69 -2.68 -4.51
N THR A 304 28.79 -3.40 -3.86
CA THR A 304 29.12 -4.70 -3.26
C THR A 304 29.50 -5.72 -4.33
N GLU A 305 30.20 -6.75 -3.96
CA GLU A 305 30.44 -7.89 -4.85
C GLU A 305 29.12 -8.56 -5.21
N ARG A 306 29.06 -9.21 -6.38
CA ARG A 306 27.91 -10.04 -6.73
C ARG A 306 27.83 -11.21 -5.75
N SER A 307 26.62 -11.57 -5.33
CA SER A 307 26.40 -12.76 -4.50
C SER A 307 27.00 -14.01 -5.15
N ALA A 308 27.72 -14.81 -4.36
CA ALA A 308 28.33 -16.06 -4.84
C ALA A 308 27.31 -17.07 -5.41
N GLY A 309 26.04 -16.97 -4.98
CA GLY A 309 24.94 -17.79 -5.51
C GLY A 309 24.41 -17.37 -6.89
N ILE A 310 24.88 -16.22 -7.42
CA ILE A 310 24.46 -15.72 -8.73
C ILE A 310 25.65 -15.85 -9.69
N PRO A 311 25.54 -16.62 -10.81
CA PRO A 311 26.61 -16.72 -11.78
C PRO A 311 26.92 -15.37 -12.42
N SER A 312 28.15 -15.19 -12.93
CA SER A 312 28.45 -14.02 -13.75
C SER A 312 27.71 -14.13 -15.07
N TRP A 313 27.28 -12.99 -15.61
CA TRP A 313 26.63 -12.96 -16.92
C TRP A 313 27.47 -13.62 -18.00
N GLU A 314 28.78 -13.37 -17.98
CA GLU A 314 29.73 -13.91 -18.93
C GLU A 314 29.91 -15.43 -18.84
N SER A 315 29.60 -16.04 -17.69
CA SER A 315 29.70 -17.50 -17.51
C SER A 315 28.49 -18.28 -18.06
N LEU A 316 27.44 -17.59 -18.46
CA LEU A 316 26.23 -18.20 -19.00
C LEU A 316 26.44 -18.58 -20.48
N ASP A 317 25.79 -19.64 -20.93
CA ASP A 317 25.65 -19.94 -22.35
C ASP A 317 24.63 -18.96 -23.04
N ASP A 318 24.61 -18.99 -24.37
CA ASP A 318 23.80 -18.07 -25.16
C ASP A 318 22.30 -18.25 -24.95
N ASP A 319 21.83 -19.44 -24.65
CA ASP A 319 20.38 -19.68 -24.45
C ASP A 319 19.94 -19.15 -23.09
N HIS A 320 20.73 -19.36 -22.05
CA HIS A 320 20.45 -18.74 -20.74
C HIS A 320 20.52 -17.21 -20.81
N ARG A 321 21.50 -16.62 -21.49
CA ARG A 321 21.58 -15.16 -21.68
C ARG A 321 20.33 -14.61 -22.36
N LYS A 322 19.85 -15.25 -23.44
CA LYS A 322 18.62 -14.84 -24.13
C LYS A 322 17.39 -14.88 -23.22
N VAL A 323 17.23 -15.97 -22.47
CA VAL A 323 16.11 -16.13 -21.54
C VAL A 323 16.14 -15.06 -20.45
N TYR A 324 17.28 -14.89 -19.79
CA TYR A 324 17.39 -13.94 -18.70
C TYR A 324 17.31 -12.47 -19.16
N ALA A 325 17.89 -12.13 -20.29
CA ALA A 325 17.72 -10.78 -20.87
C ALA A 325 16.26 -10.49 -21.21
N HIS A 326 15.48 -11.51 -21.60
CA HIS A 326 14.06 -11.38 -21.85
C HIS A 326 13.24 -11.24 -20.57
N MET A 327 13.64 -11.90 -19.49
CA MET A 327 12.98 -11.83 -18.19
C MET A 327 13.24 -10.51 -17.45
N MET A 328 14.41 -9.91 -17.64
CA MET A 328 14.75 -8.59 -17.10
C MET A 328 13.89 -7.48 -17.68
#